data_779e989e81fc6130b80d685aad7ea805
#
_entry.id   779e989e81fc6130b80d685aad7ea805
#
_cell.length_a   1.000
_cell.length_b   1.000
_cell.length_c   1.000
_cell.angle_alpha   90.00
_cell.angle_beta   90.00
_cell.angle_gamma   90.00
#
_symmetry.space_group_name_H-M   'P 1'
#
loop_
_entity.id
_entity.type
_entity.pdbx_description
1 polymer ?
#
loop_
_entity_poly.entity_id
_entity_poly.type
_entity_poly.pdbx_seq_one_letter_code
_entity_poly.pdbx_strand_id
1 'polypeptide(L)'
;MKLTVSSSLEGRDLAVIKSLINIQNIFGELHLTFLNDVDEGMVMIAKDQFGSDSVYYALNRITGHKHLIEPDLNPQSVRALFESLATEKMPSAIDKPATEIITTRQFIWQQSKAESQQNLWISHGDLLLVMDAARHKVYANQPLLYDCIKQFSQLCISDIHFKHDDKNIPAEFNHSVKLETFKWLMGYSLNNALINEKHRSPEYAFKQVSWPDYGSYAFKKEFIRLSSLLVKQPETCDELIRKSGFGKAIVLQFLNATSMTGHVVVTAAPSSPVKSTEVKDSGFLSSLKKLFSI
;
A
#
# COMPACT_ATOMS: atom_id res chain seq x y z
N MET A 1 -6.86 -9.77 27.58
CA MET A 1 -6.34 -9.01 26.44
C MET A 1 -7.24 -9.27 25.23
N LYS A 2 -7.50 -8.28 24.37
CA LYS A 2 -8.37 -8.43 23.21
C LYS A 2 -7.52 -8.38 21.94
N LEU A 3 -7.53 -9.45 21.13
CA LEU A 3 -6.81 -9.54 19.87
C LEU A 3 -7.82 -9.67 18.71
N THR A 4 -7.56 -8.99 17.62
CA THR A 4 -8.32 -9.15 16.37
C THR A 4 -7.54 -10.04 15.42
N VAL A 5 -8.21 -11.07 14.89
CA VAL A 5 -7.62 -12.08 14.00
C VAL A 5 -8.34 -12.02 12.67
N SER A 6 -7.58 -11.99 11.58
CA SER A 6 -8.09 -12.17 10.22
C SER A 6 -7.43 -13.37 9.56
N SER A 7 -7.93 -13.82 8.41
CA SER A 7 -7.34 -14.95 7.71
C SER A 7 -7.52 -14.82 6.20
N SER A 8 -6.47 -15.16 5.46
CA SER A 8 -6.52 -15.34 4.01
C SER A 8 -6.87 -16.77 3.58
N LEU A 9 -7.18 -17.64 4.55
CA LEU A 9 -7.56 -19.04 4.29
C LEU A 9 -9.01 -19.12 3.79
N GLU A 10 -9.28 -20.15 3.03
CA GLU A 10 -10.61 -20.44 2.47
C GLU A 10 -11.11 -21.84 2.84
N GLY A 11 -12.39 -22.09 2.63
CA GLY A 11 -12.99 -23.40 2.77
C GLY A 11 -12.81 -24.04 4.14
N ARG A 12 -12.28 -25.28 4.15
CA ARG A 12 -12.09 -26.09 5.36
C ARG A 12 -11.12 -25.47 6.34
N ASP A 13 -10.01 -24.93 5.86
CA ASP A 13 -8.95 -24.37 6.71
C ASP A 13 -9.48 -23.15 7.48
N LEU A 14 -10.27 -22.30 6.82
CA LEU A 14 -10.94 -21.15 7.46
C LEU A 14 -11.93 -21.60 8.53
N ALA A 15 -12.71 -22.66 8.28
CA ALA A 15 -13.67 -23.21 9.25
C ALA A 15 -12.96 -23.75 10.49
N VAL A 16 -11.80 -24.40 10.32
CA VAL A 16 -10.97 -24.89 11.42
C VAL A 16 -10.47 -23.73 12.26
N ILE A 17 -9.90 -22.69 11.67
CA ILE A 17 -9.40 -21.50 12.40
C ILE A 17 -10.54 -20.83 13.18
N LYS A 18 -11.71 -20.62 12.58
CA LYS A 18 -12.88 -20.05 13.28
C LYS A 18 -13.30 -20.90 14.48
N SER A 19 -13.30 -22.22 14.33
CA SER A 19 -13.61 -23.14 15.42
C SER A 19 -12.58 -23.06 16.56
N LEU A 20 -11.29 -23.00 16.22
CA LEU A 20 -10.21 -22.89 17.21
C LEU A 20 -10.26 -21.56 17.97
N ILE A 21 -10.58 -20.45 17.29
CA ILE A 21 -10.80 -19.15 17.92
C ILE A 21 -11.99 -19.22 18.90
N ASN A 22 -13.09 -19.85 18.50
CA ASN A 22 -14.25 -20.02 19.37
C ASN A 22 -13.91 -20.87 20.61
N ILE A 23 -13.18 -21.98 20.42
CA ILE A 23 -12.72 -22.82 21.53
C ILE A 23 -11.82 -22.03 22.48
N GLN A 24 -10.88 -21.24 21.94
CA GLN A 24 -10.01 -20.40 22.74
C GLN A 24 -10.78 -19.33 23.53
N ASN A 25 -11.84 -18.76 22.96
CA ASN A 25 -12.69 -17.80 23.66
C ASN A 25 -13.52 -18.41 24.79
N ILE A 26 -13.83 -19.72 24.71
CA ILE A 26 -14.58 -20.43 25.76
C ILE A 26 -13.66 -20.80 26.92
N PHE A 27 -12.46 -21.26 26.63
CA PHE A 27 -11.57 -21.89 27.64
C PHE A 27 -10.33 -21.06 27.97
N GLY A 28 -10.08 -19.97 27.26
CA GLY A 28 -8.89 -19.13 27.41
C GLY A 28 -9.16 -17.79 28.08
N GLU A 29 -8.09 -17.19 28.59
CA GLU A 29 -8.12 -15.83 29.16
C GLU A 29 -8.04 -14.73 28.06
N LEU A 30 -7.79 -15.12 26.80
CA LEU A 30 -7.69 -14.23 25.66
C LEU A 30 -9.04 -14.13 24.93
N HIS A 31 -9.49 -12.91 24.72
CA HIS A 31 -10.66 -12.66 23.88
C HIS A 31 -10.22 -12.36 22.44
N LEU A 32 -10.49 -13.31 21.54
CA LEU A 32 -10.16 -13.23 20.12
C LEU A 32 -11.40 -12.82 19.33
N THR A 33 -11.29 -11.80 18.51
CA THR A 33 -12.35 -11.38 17.58
C THR A 33 -11.92 -11.70 16.17
N PHE A 34 -12.67 -12.55 15.47
CA PHE A 34 -12.41 -12.84 14.06
C PHE A 34 -13.01 -11.74 13.18
N LEU A 35 -12.19 -11.20 12.26
CA LEU A 35 -12.60 -10.22 11.27
C LEU A 35 -12.68 -10.90 9.91
N ASN A 36 -13.77 -10.64 9.17
CA ASN A 36 -13.93 -11.18 7.82
C ASN A 36 -13.09 -10.42 6.78
N ASP A 37 -12.65 -9.21 7.10
CA ASP A 37 -11.74 -8.47 6.26
C ASP A 37 -10.30 -8.87 6.59
N VAL A 38 -9.62 -9.44 5.60
CA VAL A 38 -8.23 -9.92 5.72
C VAL A 38 -7.30 -8.79 6.16
N ASP A 39 -7.62 -7.56 5.81
CA ASP A 39 -6.74 -6.41 6.01
C ASP A 39 -6.91 -5.70 7.36
N GLU A 40 -7.91 -6.05 8.16
CA GLU A 40 -8.24 -5.34 9.42
C GLU A 40 -7.71 -6.02 10.70
N GLY A 41 -7.26 -7.26 10.66
CA GLY A 41 -6.80 -8.00 11.85
C GLY A 41 -5.41 -7.57 12.33
N MET A 42 -5.19 -7.55 13.65
CA MET A 42 -3.86 -7.40 14.27
C MET A 42 -2.97 -8.60 13.97
N VAL A 43 -3.57 -9.78 13.85
CA VAL A 43 -2.91 -11.04 13.49
C VAL A 43 -3.59 -11.59 12.26
N MET A 44 -2.81 -11.90 11.23
CA MET A 44 -3.28 -12.56 10.02
C MET A 44 -2.80 -14.01 9.99
N ILE A 45 -3.71 -14.96 9.85
CA ILE A 45 -3.37 -16.37 9.64
C ILE A 45 -3.43 -16.66 8.15
N ALA A 46 -2.33 -17.17 7.61
CA ALA A 46 -2.19 -17.48 6.18
C ALA A 46 -1.47 -18.82 5.97
N LYS A 47 -1.47 -19.27 4.72
CA LYS A 47 -0.87 -20.52 4.27
C LYS A 47 0.06 -20.23 3.09
N ASP A 48 1.31 -20.69 3.20
CA ASP A 48 2.26 -20.72 2.09
C ASP A 48 2.38 -22.16 1.57
N GLN A 49 2.56 -22.31 0.27
CA GLN A 49 2.89 -23.59 -0.34
C GLN A 49 4.40 -23.65 -0.62
N PHE A 50 5.06 -24.63 -0.01
CA PHE A 50 6.46 -24.97 -0.31
C PHE A 50 6.52 -26.35 -0.96
N GLY A 51 6.55 -26.38 -2.29
CA GLY A 51 6.52 -27.64 -3.04
C GLY A 51 5.19 -28.39 -2.85
N SER A 52 5.25 -29.63 -2.31
CA SER A 52 4.08 -30.45 -1.95
C SER A 52 3.49 -30.12 -0.60
N ASP A 53 4.21 -29.39 0.25
CA ASP A 53 3.83 -29.18 1.65
C ASP A 53 3.21 -27.80 1.84
N SER A 54 2.21 -27.75 2.70
CA SER A 54 1.53 -26.52 3.10
C SER A 54 1.98 -26.13 4.50
N VAL A 55 2.43 -24.91 4.66
CA VAL A 55 2.86 -24.38 5.95
C VAL A 55 1.93 -23.25 6.35
N TYR A 56 1.35 -23.37 7.54
CA TYR A 56 0.53 -22.30 8.12
C TYR A 56 1.40 -21.36 8.95
N TYR A 57 1.07 -20.09 8.92
CA TYR A 57 1.74 -19.09 9.74
C TYR A 57 0.78 -18.02 10.22
N ALA A 58 1.14 -17.41 11.35
CA ALA A 58 0.50 -16.20 11.83
C ALA A 58 1.47 -15.02 11.68
N LEU A 59 1.00 -13.97 11.04
CA LEU A 59 1.72 -12.71 10.92
C LEU A 59 1.14 -11.72 11.93
N ASN A 60 1.96 -11.32 12.91
CA ASN A 60 1.65 -10.18 13.77
C ASN A 60 1.87 -8.90 12.95
N ARG A 61 0.79 -8.21 12.59
CA ARG A 61 0.87 -7.00 11.75
C ARG A 61 1.41 -5.77 12.46
N ILE A 62 1.46 -5.82 13.79
CA ILE A 62 2.00 -4.72 14.59
C ILE A 62 3.53 -4.82 14.64
N THR A 63 4.07 -6.01 14.89
CA THR A 63 5.51 -6.23 15.02
C THR A 63 6.17 -6.66 13.70
N GLY A 64 5.39 -7.15 12.74
CA GLY A 64 5.88 -7.74 11.49
C GLY A 64 6.41 -9.16 11.66
N HIS A 65 6.38 -9.73 12.88
CA HIS A 65 6.89 -11.08 13.13
C HIS A 65 5.98 -12.14 12.53
N LYS A 66 6.61 -13.12 11.87
CA LYS A 66 5.96 -14.29 11.29
C LYS A 66 6.22 -15.50 12.20
N HIS A 67 5.14 -16.04 12.77
CA HIS A 67 5.19 -17.24 13.60
C HIS A 67 4.71 -18.42 12.77
N LEU A 68 5.55 -19.45 12.66
CA LEU A 68 5.15 -20.71 12.02
C LEU A 68 4.17 -21.45 12.92
N ILE A 69 3.10 -21.94 12.31
CA ILE A 69 2.16 -22.87 12.96
C ILE A 69 2.55 -24.25 12.46
N GLU A 70 2.74 -25.21 13.40
CA GLU A 70 3.04 -26.58 13.02
C GLU A 70 2.00 -27.13 12.02
N PRO A 71 2.41 -28.06 11.12
CA PRO A 71 1.58 -28.48 9.97
C PRO A 71 0.19 -28.97 10.35
N ASP A 72 -0.01 -29.39 11.59
CA ASP A 72 -1.32 -29.74 12.10
C ASP A 72 -1.92 -28.59 12.90
N LEU A 73 -2.92 -27.92 12.31
CA LEU A 73 -3.76 -26.95 13.00
C LEU A 73 -4.51 -27.63 14.16
N ASN A 74 -3.83 -27.87 15.28
CA ASN A 74 -4.45 -28.44 16.46
C ASN A 74 -4.70 -27.35 17.53
N PRO A 75 -5.63 -27.59 18.48
CA PRO A 75 -5.98 -26.59 19.49
C PRO A 75 -4.81 -26.14 20.37
N GLN A 76 -3.84 -27.02 20.61
CA GLN A 76 -2.69 -26.76 21.49
C GLN A 76 -1.67 -25.84 20.81
N SER A 77 -1.33 -26.10 19.52
CA SER A 77 -0.39 -25.26 18.75
C SER A 77 -0.97 -23.86 18.51
N VAL A 78 -2.27 -23.76 18.22
CA VAL A 78 -2.95 -22.47 18.03
C VAL A 78 -3.07 -21.71 19.36
N ARG A 79 -3.30 -22.39 20.48
CA ARG A 79 -3.29 -21.77 21.80
C ARG A 79 -1.92 -21.22 22.16
N ALA A 80 -0.86 -22.04 22.03
CA ALA A 80 0.52 -21.63 22.29
C ALA A 80 0.93 -20.41 21.43
N LEU A 81 0.49 -20.39 20.17
CA LEU A 81 0.68 -19.26 19.27
C LEU A 81 0.03 -17.98 19.82
N PHE A 82 -1.25 -18.02 20.18
CA PHE A 82 -1.94 -16.82 20.67
C PHE A 82 -1.41 -16.38 22.05
N GLU A 83 -1.00 -17.29 22.90
CA GLU A 83 -0.31 -16.97 24.16
C GLU A 83 1.06 -16.31 23.89
N SER A 84 1.83 -16.79 22.92
CA SER A 84 3.08 -16.18 22.46
C SER A 84 2.85 -14.76 21.92
N LEU A 85 1.86 -14.60 21.04
CA LEU A 85 1.48 -13.29 20.48
C LEU A 85 0.98 -12.31 21.55
N ALA A 86 0.33 -12.81 22.59
CA ALA A 86 -0.14 -12.01 23.71
C ALA A 86 0.97 -11.61 24.69
N THR A 87 2.02 -12.45 24.81
CA THR A 87 3.20 -12.17 25.63
C THR A 87 4.26 -11.36 24.89
N GLU A 88 4.22 -11.32 23.57
CA GLU A 88 4.96 -10.30 22.84
C GLU A 88 4.54 -8.95 23.41
N LYS A 89 5.42 -8.35 24.21
CA LYS A 89 5.18 -7.03 24.78
C LYS A 89 4.73 -6.11 23.66
N MET A 90 3.41 -5.85 23.63
CA MET A 90 2.96 -4.65 22.92
C MET A 90 3.80 -3.52 23.49
N PRO A 91 4.56 -2.79 22.68
CA PRO A 91 5.25 -1.62 23.18
C PRO A 91 4.19 -0.79 23.88
N SER A 92 4.37 -0.61 25.20
CA SER A 92 3.49 0.25 25.99
C SER A 92 3.44 1.57 25.24
N ALA A 93 2.22 2.04 24.94
CA ALA A 93 1.96 3.20 24.09
C ALA A 93 2.50 4.53 24.65
N ILE A 94 3.45 4.49 25.58
CA ILE A 94 4.07 5.65 26.23
C ILE A 94 5.57 5.35 26.32
N ASP A 95 6.38 6.15 25.61
CA ASP A 95 7.82 6.36 25.75
C ASP A 95 8.84 5.62 24.87
N LYS A 96 8.50 5.33 23.62
CA LYS A 96 9.54 5.45 22.54
C LYS A 96 8.81 5.86 21.28
N PRO A 97 9.34 6.84 20.49
CA PRO A 97 8.82 7.01 19.14
C PRO A 97 8.95 5.63 18.48
N ALA A 98 7.83 5.04 18.10
CA ALA A 98 7.83 3.82 17.32
C ALA A 98 8.78 4.08 16.17
N THR A 99 9.88 3.31 16.10
CA THR A 99 10.79 3.38 14.97
C THR A 99 9.92 3.02 13.78
N GLU A 100 9.54 4.03 13.01
CA GLU A 100 8.60 3.90 11.90
C GLU A 100 9.22 2.88 10.94
N ILE A 101 8.65 1.69 10.84
CA ILE A 101 9.15 0.64 9.95
C ILE A 101 8.94 1.17 8.53
N ILE A 102 10.01 1.71 7.95
CA ILE A 102 10.00 2.24 6.60
C ILE A 102 10.04 1.06 5.63
N THR A 103 9.01 0.92 4.81
CA THR A 103 9.01 -0.04 3.72
C THR A 103 9.85 0.46 2.55
N THR A 104 10.34 -0.45 1.70
CA THR A 104 11.04 -0.09 0.45
C THR A 104 10.25 0.91 -0.38
N ARG A 105 8.94 0.79 -0.43
CA ARG A 105 8.03 1.71 -1.14
C ARG A 105 8.10 3.13 -0.56
N GLN A 106 8.00 3.26 0.76
CA GLN A 106 8.10 4.56 1.44
C GLN A 106 9.46 5.19 1.21
N PHE A 107 10.55 4.40 1.30
CA PHE A 107 11.90 4.85 1.02
C PHE A 107 12.03 5.38 -0.42
N ILE A 108 11.61 4.61 -1.43
CA ILE A 108 11.67 5.04 -2.83
C ILE A 108 10.81 6.28 -3.07
N TRP A 109 9.64 6.37 -2.45
CA TRP A 109 8.81 7.56 -2.52
C TRP A 109 9.50 8.80 -1.92
N GLN A 110 10.21 8.66 -0.80
CA GLN A 110 10.99 9.75 -0.21
C GLN A 110 12.17 10.14 -1.10
N GLN A 111 12.93 9.14 -1.60
CA GLN A 111 14.05 9.37 -2.52
C GLN A 111 13.62 10.03 -3.82
N SER A 112 12.42 9.73 -4.32
CA SER A 112 11.90 10.35 -5.54
C SER A 112 11.58 11.83 -5.41
N LYS A 113 11.55 12.36 -4.19
CA LYS A 113 11.39 13.79 -3.90
C LYS A 113 12.74 14.50 -3.68
N ALA A 114 13.79 13.73 -3.43
CA ALA A 114 15.14 14.27 -3.33
C ALA A 114 15.68 14.51 -4.74
N GLU A 115 16.24 15.67 -5.01
CA GLU A 115 16.86 16.04 -6.29
C GLU A 115 18.25 15.39 -6.46
N SER A 116 18.37 14.10 -6.12
CA SER A 116 19.64 13.38 -6.31
C SER A 116 19.83 13.06 -7.79
N GLN A 117 20.95 13.49 -8.36
CA GLN A 117 21.35 13.14 -9.73
C GLN A 117 22.05 11.77 -9.79
N GLN A 118 22.39 11.19 -8.64
CA GLN A 118 23.11 9.91 -8.57
C GLN A 118 22.18 8.72 -8.73
N ASN A 119 22.73 7.66 -9.34
CA ASN A 119 22.02 6.39 -9.44
C ASN A 119 21.82 5.77 -8.06
N LEU A 120 20.60 5.31 -7.77
CA LEU A 120 20.29 4.56 -6.57
C LEU A 120 20.38 3.08 -6.86
N TRP A 121 21.39 2.43 -6.28
CA TRP A 121 21.61 0.99 -6.34
C TRP A 121 20.90 0.32 -5.17
N ILE A 122 20.16 -0.73 -5.45
CA ILE A 122 19.38 -1.47 -4.44
C ILE A 122 19.60 -2.96 -4.66
N SER A 123 19.84 -3.70 -3.57
CA SER A 123 19.96 -5.15 -3.61
C SER A 123 19.17 -5.82 -2.49
N HIS A 124 18.56 -6.97 -2.82
CA HIS A 124 17.88 -7.85 -1.89
C HIS A 124 17.97 -9.29 -2.42
N GLY A 125 18.68 -10.17 -1.68
CA GLY A 125 19.00 -11.50 -2.19
C GLY A 125 19.70 -11.41 -3.55
N ASP A 126 19.19 -12.13 -4.54
CA ASP A 126 19.72 -12.14 -5.92
C ASP A 126 19.18 -11.00 -6.79
N LEU A 127 18.21 -10.23 -6.31
CA LEU A 127 17.66 -9.09 -7.05
C LEU A 127 18.59 -7.89 -6.91
N LEU A 128 19.06 -7.38 -8.05
CA LEU A 128 19.83 -6.15 -8.16
C LEU A 128 19.06 -5.15 -9.02
N LEU A 129 18.85 -3.93 -8.49
CA LEU A 129 18.17 -2.83 -9.17
C LEU A 129 19.06 -1.59 -9.21
N VAL A 130 18.99 -0.85 -10.30
CA VAL A 130 19.57 0.49 -10.42
C VAL A 130 18.51 1.46 -10.90
N MET A 131 18.17 2.43 -10.08
CA MET A 131 17.29 3.52 -10.46
C MET A 131 18.15 4.67 -11.02
N ASP A 132 18.06 4.87 -12.32
CA ASP A 132 18.75 5.94 -13.05
C ASP A 132 17.76 7.09 -13.24
N ALA A 133 17.86 8.10 -12.40
CA ALA A 133 17.00 9.27 -12.46
C ALA A 133 17.25 10.10 -13.73
N ALA A 134 18.49 10.20 -14.20
CA ALA A 134 18.84 10.99 -15.39
C ALA A 134 18.27 10.40 -16.67
N ARG A 135 18.24 9.05 -16.78
CA ARG A 135 17.65 8.35 -17.93
C ARG A 135 16.18 7.98 -17.73
N HIS A 136 15.59 8.28 -16.57
CA HIS A 136 14.22 7.90 -16.22
C HIS A 136 13.94 6.40 -16.36
N LYS A 137 14.90 5.56 -15.95
CA LYS A 137 14.82 4.10 -16.05
C LYS A 137 15.17 3.40 -14.75
N VAL A 138 14.62 2.21 -14.59
CA VAL A 138 15.07 1.22 -13.60
C VAL A 138 15.63 0.04 -14.36
N TYR A 139 16.86 -0.31 -14.08
CA TYR A 139 17.55 -1.47 -14.64
C TYR A 139 17.59 -2.58 -13.61
N ALA A 140 17.54 -3.83 -14.05
CA ALA A 140 17.59 -4.99 -13.20
C ALA A 140 18.38 -6.14 -13.84
N ASN A 141 18.92 -7.00 -12.99
CA ASN A 141 19.60 -8.24 -13.43
C ASN A 141 18.60 -9.35 -13.78
N GLN A 142 17.31 -9.17 -13.53
CA GLN A 142 16.23 -10.12 -13.85
C GLN A 142 14.95 -9.37 -14.24
N PRO A 143 13.95 -10.04 -14.90
CA PRO A 143 12.72 -9.41 -15.34
C PRO A 143 11.94 -8.80 -14.19
N LEU A 144 11.54 -7.53 -14.32
CA LEU A 144 10.72 -6.80 -13.36
C LEU A 144 9.22 -7.02 -13.64
N LEU A 145 8.73 -8.21 -13.33
CA LEU A 145 7.30 -8.53 -13.41
C LEU A 145 6.53 -7.84 -12.27
N TYR A 146 5.23 -7.67 -12.46
CA TYR A 146 4.36 -7.04 -11.47
C TYR A 146 4.47 -7.66 -10.08
N ASP A 147 4.44 -8.99 -9.98
CA ASP A 147 4.52 -9.68 -8.69
C ASP A 147 5.88 -9.50 -8.01
N CYS A 148 6.97 -9.47 -8.79
CA CYS A 148 8.30 -9.14 -8.27
C CYS A 148 8.33 -7.71 -7.69
N ILE A 149 7.80 -6.72 -8.43
CA ILE A 149 7.72 -5.33 -7.94
C ILE A 149 6.82 -5.23 -6.71
N LYS A 150 5.70 -5.96 -6.68
CA LYS A 150 4.79 -6.01 -5.54
C LYS A 150 5.48 -6.56 -4.30
N GLN A 151 6.14 -7.71 -4.38
CA GLN A 151 6.88 -8.32 -3.27
C GLN A 151 8.00 -7.38 -2.78
N PHE A 152 8.83 -6.90 -3.70
CA PHE A 152 9.90 -5.95 -3.40
C PHE A 152 9.39 -4.69 -2.67
N SER A 153 8.27 -4.15 -3.10
CA SER A 153 7.68 -2.94 -2.50
C SER A 153 7.22 -3.10 -1.04
N GLN A 154 7.02 -4.34 -0.59
CA GLN A 154 6.56 -4.67 0.77
C GLN A 154 7.72 -4.98 1.73
N LEU A 155 8.95 -5.13 1.24
CA LEU A 155 10.12 -5.39 2.08
C LEU A 155 10.36 -4.23 3.06
N CYS A 156 10.85 -4.55 4.25
CA CYS A 156 11.39 -3.57 5.16
C CYS A 156 12.66 -2.96 4.59
N ILE A 157 12.91 -1.69 4.87
CA ILE A 157 14.16 -1.02 4.47
C ILE A 157 15.39 -1.71 5.08
N SER A 158 15.25 -2.33 6.25
CA SER A 158 16.30 -3.13 6.90
C SER A 158 16.73 -4.36 6.11
N ASP A 159 15.87 -4.85 5.22
CA ASP A 159 16.09 -6.09 4.47
C ASP A 159 16.74 -5.84 3.11
N ILE A 160 16.96 -4.57 2.77
CA ILE A 160 17.58 -4.15 1.52
C ILE A 160 18.88 -3.39 1.77
N HIS A 161 19.84 -3.59 0.88
CA HIS A 161 21.04 -2.75 0.82
C HIS A 161 20.87 -1.72 -0.28
N PHE A 162 21.19 -0.48 0.02
CA PHE A 162 21.13 0.60 -0.97
C PHE A 162 22.35 1.52 -0.86
N LYS A 163 22.74 2.08 -2.00
CA LYS A 163 23.81 3.08 -2.08
C LYS A 163 23.56 4.02 -3.25
N HIS A 164 24.03 5.24 -3.13
CA HIS A 164 24.14 6.15 -4.25
C HIS A 164 25.53 5.98 -4.88
N ASP A 165 25.58 5.79 -6.19
CA ASP A 165 26.82 5.57 -6.91
C ASP A 165 26.64 5.95 -8.38
N ASP A 166 27.61 6.64 -8.96
CA ASP A 166 27.60 7.08 -10.38
C ASP A 166 28.26 6.08 -11.31
N LYS A 167 28.53 4.86 -10.83
CA LYS A 167 29.14 3.82 -11.66
C LYS A 167 28.29 3.51 -12.89
N ASN A 168 28.97 3.16 -13.96
CA ASN A 168 28.32 2.61 -15.14
C ASN A 168 27.51 1.37 -14.80
N ILE A 169 26.30 1.30 -15.34
CA ILE A 169 25.42 0.14 -15.15
C ILE A 169 26.01 -1.03 -15.93
N PRO A 170 26.33 -2.16 -15.28
CA PRO A 170 26.91 -3.31 -15.93
C PRO A 170 25.99 -3.94 -16.98
N ALA A 171 26.55 -4.62 -17.98
CA ALA A 171 25.79 -5.24 -19.07
C ALA A 171 24.84 -6.37 -18.59
N GLU A 172 25.06 -6.93 -17.42
CA GLU A 172 24.19 -7.93 -16.79
C GLU A 172 22.81 -7.37 -16.40
N PHE A 173 22.68 -6.03 -16.27
CA PHE A 173 21.39 -5.37 -16.07
C PHE A 173 20.66 -5.20 -17.41
N ASN A 174 20.30 -6.32 -18.02
CA ASN A 174 19.72 -6.39 -19.35
C ASN A 174 18.20 -6.17 -19.39
N HIS A 175 17.56 -6.07 -18.23
CA HIS A 175 16.14 -5.75 -18.10
C HIS A 175 15.96 -4.30 -17.67
N SER A 176 15.04 -3.59 -18.30
CA SER A 176 14.75 -2.22 -17.90
C SER A 176 13.27 -1.88 -18.06
N VAL A 177 12.78 -1.04 -17.16
CA VAL A 177 11.45 -0.42 -17.23
C VAL A 177 11.57 1.09 -17.05
N LYS A 178 10.58 1.84 -17.52
CA LYS A 178 10.51 3.28 -17.22
C LYS A 178 10.40 3.48 -15.69
N LEU A 179 11.13 4.43 -15.15
CA LEU A 179 11.10 4.75 -13.72
C LEU A 179 9.68 5.09 -13.25
N GLU A 180 8.93 5.80 -14.05
CA GLU A 180 7.55 6.18 -13.75
C GLU A 180 6.63 4.95 -13.71
N THR A 181 6.76 4.00 -14.65
CA THR A 181 6.02 2.73 -14.65
C THR A 181 6.35 1.91 -13.40
N PHE A 182 7.63 1.84 -13.02
CA PHE A 182 8.06 1.15 -11.81
C PHE A 182 7.41 1.76 -10.56
N LYS A 183 7.48 3.09 -10.40
CA LYS A 183 6.84 3.83 -9.31
C LYS A 183 5.33 3.61 -9.29
N TRP A 184 4.69 3.69 -10.46
CA TRP A 184 3.26 3.43 -10.58
C TRP A 184 2.89 2.03 -10.06
N LEU A 185 3.58 0.99 -10.51
CA LEU A 185 3.31 -0.38 -10.08
C LEU A 185 3.54 -0.60 -8.58
N MET A 186 4.56 0.03 -8.00
CA MET A 186 4.78 -0.01 -6.54
C MET A 186 3.60 0.62 -5.78
N GLY A 187 3.11 1.76 -6.20
CA GLY A 187 1.94 2.41 -5.60
C GLY A 187 0.67 1.61 -5.86
N TYR A 188 0.48 1.14 -7.09
CA TYR A 188 -0.67 0.34 -7.49
C TYR A 188 -0.80 -0.98 -6.71
N SER A 189 0.31 -1.54 -6.22
CA SER A 189 0.31 -2.77 -5.42
C SER A 189 -0.21 -2.58 -3.98
N LEU A 190 -0.39 -1.33 -3.51
CA LEU A 190 -0.85 -1.00 -2.15
C LEU A 190 -2.30 -0.53 -2.18
N ASN A 191 -3.20 -1.30 -1.56
CA ASN A 191 -4.64 -1.05 -1.57
C ASN A 191 -5.29 -1.03 -0.17
N ASN A 192 -4.54 -1.30 0.88
CA ASN A 192 -5.02 -1.39 2.26
C ASN A 192 -4.60 -0.22 3.14
N ALA A 193 -3.54 0.50 2.75
CA ALA A 193 -2.96 1.62 3.48
C ALA A 193 -2.54 2.73 2.52
N LEU A 194 -2.31 3.95 3.00
CA LEU A 194 -1.58 4.99 2.25
C LEU A 194 -0.07 4.78 2.40
N ILE A 195 0.71 5.20 1.40
CA ILE A 195 2.18 5.19 1.48
C ILE A 195 2.66 5.96 2.71
N ASN A 196 2.00 7.06 3.03
CA ASN A 196 2.19 7.79 4.27
C ASN A 196 0.84 7.92 4.97
N GLU A 197 0.62 7.10 6.00
CA GLU A 197 -0.64 7.06 6.76
C GLU A 197 -0.98 8.39 7.45
N LYS A 198 -0.02 9.27 7.71
CA LYS A 198 -0.27 10.61 8.23
C LYS A 198 -1.18 11.42 7.29
N HIS A 199 -1.11 11.16 5.97
CA HIS A 199 -1.96 11.83 4.99
C HIS A 199 -3.42 11.39 5.02
N ARG A 200 -3.77 10.43 5.86
CA ARG A 200 -5.16 10.05 6.11
C ARG A 200 -5.87 11.00 7.08
N SER A 201 -5.11 11.78 7.85
CA SER A 201 -5.69 12.82 8.71
C SER A 201 -6.52 13.80 7.88
N PRO A 202 -7.66 14.30 8.41
CA PRO A 202 -8.51 15.30 7.74
C PRO A 202 -7.79 16.64 7.49
N GLU A 203 -6.60 16.83 8.05
CA GLU A 203 -5.75 17.99 7.81
C GLU A 203 -5.10 18.01 6.42
N TYR A 204 -5.10 16.85 5.75
CA TYR A 204 -4.49 16.68 4.44
C TYR A 204 -5.53 16.42 3.36
N ALA A 205 -5.32 17.03 2.21
CA ALA A 205 -6.10 16.81 1.02
C ALA A 205 -5.20 16.43 -0.15
N PHE A 206 -5.75 15.68 -1.08
CA PHE A 206 -5.07 15.26 -2.31
C PHE A 206 -5.54 16.15 -3.46
N LYS A 207 -4.60 16.63 -4.26
CA LYS A 207 -4.85 17.46 -5.43
C LYS A 207 -4.20 16.85 -6.67
N GLN A 208 -4.95 16.71 -7.73
CA GLN A 208 -4.42 16.31 -9.03
C GLN A 208 -3.66 17.48 -9.66
N VAL A 209 -2.42 17.26 -10.06
CA VAL A 209 -1.57 18.27 -10.74
C VAL A 209 -1.32 17.93 -12.20
N SER A 210 -1.38 16.65 -12.57
CA SER A 210 -1.30 16.19 -13.95
C SER A 210 -2.10 14.90 -14.15
N TRP A 211 -2.51 14.60 -15.38
CA TRP A 211 -3.19 13.35 -15.69
C TRP A 211 -2.16 12.22 -15.86
N PRO A 212 -2.40 11.05 -15.22
CA PRO A 212 -1.61 9.85 -15.50
C PRO A 212 -1.80 9.40 -16.96
N ASP A 213 -0.76 8.84 -17.55
CA ASP A 213 -0.85 8.18 -18.85
C ASP A 213 -1.51 6.79 -18.70
N TYR A 214 -2.83 6.78 -18.58
CA TYR A 214 -3.60 5.55 -18.46
C TYR A 214 -3.47 4.60 -19.66
N GLY A 215 -2.93 5.06 -20.79
CA GLY A 215 -2.61 4.19 -21.92
C GLY A 215 -1.38 3.32 -21.69
N SER A 216 -0.47 3.78 -20.82
CA SER A 216 0.81 3.11 -20.53
C SER A 216 0.82 2.36 -19.18
N TYR A 217 -0.17 2.58 -18.31
CA TYR A 217 -0.18 2.01 -16.96
C TYR A 217 -1.27 0.95 -16.79
N ALA A 218 -1.01 -0.06 -15.96
CA ALA A 218 -2.07 -0.88 -15.41
C ALA A 218 -2.95 -0.01 -14.52
N PHE A 219 -4.26 0.04 -14.78
CA PHE A 219 -5.20 0.85 -14.01
C PHE A 219 -6.60 0.24 -13.99
N LYS A 220 -7.43 0.72 -13.08
CA LYS A 220 -8.86 0.41 -13.01
C LYS A 220 -9.65 1.57 -13.62
N LYS A 221 -10.77 1.27 -14.31
CA LYS A 221 -11.63 2.30 -14.93
C LYS A 221 -12.11 3.39 -13.95
N GLU A 222 -12.23 3.02 -12.67
CA GLU A 222 -12.60 3.91 -11.56
C GLU A 222 -11.59 5.05 -11.36
N PHE A 223 -10.32 4.84 -11.74
CA PHE A 223 -9.26 5.84 -11.58
C PHE A 223 -9.50 7.10 -12.41
N ILE A 224 -10.13 6.97 -13.58
CA ILE A 224 -10.51 8.11 -14.42
C ILE A 224 -11.48 9.03 -13.66
N ARG A 225 -12.48 8.44 -12.99
CA ARG A 225 -13.45 9.21 -12.19
C ARG A 225 -12.80 9.84 -10.96
N LEU A 226 -11.90 9.12 -10.28
CA LEU A 226 -11.16 9.65 -9.14
C LEU A 226 -10.28 10.84 -9.55
N SER A 227 -9.56 10.73 -10.67
CA SER A 227 -8.81 11.85 -11.26
C SER A 227 -9.70 13.05 -11.54
N SER A 228 -10.88 12.83 -12.14
CA SER A 228 -11.81 13.90 -12.46
C SER A 228 -12.33 14.63 -11.22
N LEU A 229 -12.46 13.94 -10.08
CA LEU A 229 -12.84 14.58 -8.82
C LEU A 229 -11.71 15.45 -8.29
N LEU A 230 -10.46 14.96 -8.27
CA LEU A 230 -9.30 15.68 -7.74
C LEU A 230 -8.83 16.84 -8.62
N VAL A 231 -9.17 16.85 -9.91
CA VAL A 231 -8.93 18.00 -10.81
C VAL A 231 -9.84 19.17 -10.43
N LYS A 232 -11.09 18.90 -10.02
CA LYS A 232 -12.05 19.96 -9.67
C LYS A 232 -11.65 20.68 -8.39
N GLN A 233 -11.27 19.94 -7.36
CA GLN A 233 -10.84 20.49 -6.08
C GLN A 233 -10.03 19.47 -5.28
N PRO A 234 -9.17 19.92 -4.36
CA PRO A 234 -8.51 19.01 -3.42
C PRO A 234 -9.56 18.34 -2.51
N GLU A 235 -9.36 17.03 -2.26
CA GLU A 235 -10.25 16.22 -1.43
C GLU A 235 -9.44 15.45 -0.39
N THR A 236 -9.97 15.31 0.81
CA THR A 236 -9.42 14.35 1.78
C THR A 236 -9.65 12.91 1.31
N CYS A 237 -8.91 11.96 1.85
CA CYS A 237 -9.09 10.55 1.50
C CYS A 237 -10.54 10.09 1.73
N ASP A 238 -11.12 10.43 2.89
CA ASP A 238 -12.47 10.02 3.26
C ASP A 238 -13.56 10.71 2.41
N GLU A 239 -13.35 11.98 2.05
CA GLU A 239 -14.25 12.68 1.12
C GLU A 239 -14.20 12.06 -0.27
N LEU A 240 -13.01 11.67 -0.74
CA LEU A 240 -12.87 11.03 -2.04
C LEU A 240 -13.58 9.66 -2.06
N ILE A 241 -13.47 8.86 -0.98
CA ILE A 241 -14.23 7.62 -0.83
C ILE A 241 -15.75 7.92 -0.88
N ARG A 242 -16.22 8.85 -0.08
CA ARG A 242 -17.63 9.22 0.00
C ARG A 242 -18.18 9.74 -1.33
N LYS A 243 -17.48 10.68 -1.99
CA LYS A 243 -17.94 11.33 -3.24
C LYS A 243 -17.88 10.42 -4.45
N SER A 244 -16.88 9.54 -4.49
CA SER A 244 -16.73 8.59 -5.60
C SER A 244 -17.72 7.43 -5.52
N GLY A 245 -18.10 7.02 -4.30
CA GLY A 245 -18.90 5.82 -4.05
C GLY A 245 -18.10 4.52 -4.27
N PHE A 246 -16.78 4.60 -4.43
CA PHE A 246 -15.93 3.42 -4.59
C PHE A 246 -15.45 2.88 -3.24
N GLY A 247 -15.15 1.58 -3.21
CA GLY A 247 -14.56 0.94 -2.04
C GLY A 247 -13.20 1.56 -1.68
N LYS A 248 -12.90 1.62 -0.37
CA LYS A 248 -11.67 2.18 0.19
C LYS A 248 -10.41 1.67 -0.53
N ALA A 249 -10.32 0.35 -0.78
CA ALA A 249 -9.18 -0.27 -1.44
C ALA A 249 -8.87 0.33 -2.83
N ILE A 250 -9.90 0.64 -3.62
CA ILE A 250 -9.74 1.25 -4.95
C ILE A 250 -9.20 2.69 -4.82
N VAL A 251 -9.74 3.46 -3.86
CA VAL A 251 -9.31 4.84 -3.64
C VAL A 251 -7.88 4.89 -3.12
N LEU A 252 -7.51 4.04 -2.15
CA LEU A 252 -6.15 3.96 -1.64
C LEU A 252 -5.16 3.55 -2.75
N GLN A 253 -5.50 2.55 -3.55
CA GLN A 253 -4.69 2.11 -4.68
C GLN A 253 -4.44 3.24 -5.69
N PHE A 254 -5.49 4.00 -6.01
CA PHE A 254 -5.39 5.16 -6.89
C PHE A 254 -4.48 6.24 -6.29
N LEU A 255 -4.72 6.65 -5.04
CA LEU A 255 -3.93 7.69 -4.36
C LEU A 255 -2.45 7.29 -4.25
N ASN A 256 -2.16 6.02 -3.95
CA ASN A 256 -0.81 5.53 -3.87
C ASN A 256 -0.10 5.54 -5.23
N ALA A 257 -0.74 5.00 -6.29
CA ALA A 257 -0.16 4.97 -7.62
C ALA A 257 0.14 6.38 -8.14
N THR A 258 -0.82 7.28 -8.00
CA THR A 258 -0.70 8.68 -8.48
C THR A 258 0.24 9.52 -7.63
N SER A 259 0.34 9.27 -6.32
CA SER A 259 1.29 9.97 -5.44
C SER A 259 2.74 9.50 -5.66
N MET A 260 2.96 8.21 -5.96
CA MET A 260 4.29 7.67 -6.30
C MET A 260 4.87 8.32 -7.55
N THR A 261 4.02 8.61 -8.52
CA THR A 261 4.42 9.23 -9.80
C THR A 261 4.32 10.75 -9.82
N GLY A 262 3.80 11.36 -8.75
CA GLY A 262 3.68 12.82 -8.64
C GLY A 262 2.48 13.41 -9.38
N HIS A 263 1.59 12.59 -9.94
CA HIS A 263 0.36 13.09 -10.58
C HIS A 263 -0.63 13.67 -9.57
N VAL A 264 -0.59 13.19 -8.33
CA VAL A 264 -1.34 13.72 -7.21
C VAL A 264 -0.36 14.16 -6.13
N VAL A 265 -0.59 15.34 -5.59
CA VAL A 265 0.19 15.90 -4.48
C VAL A 265 -0.68 16.04 -3.23
N VAL A 266 -0.04 15.97 -2.07
CA VAL A 266 -0.71 16.21 -0.79
C VAL A 266 -0.57 17.70 -0.43
N THR A 267 -1.67 18.32 -0.03
CA THR A 267 -1.76 19.70 0.41
C THR A 267 -2.44 19.77 1.77
N ALA A 268 -2.36 20.90 2.44
CA ALA A 268 -3.25 21.13 3.58
C ALA A 268 -4.71 21.10 3.13
N ALA A 269 -5.58 20.49 3.92
CA ALA A 269 -7.00 20.51 3.64
C ALA A 269 -7.53 21.96 3.74
N PRO A 270 -8.46 22.36 2.87
CA PRO A 270 -9.06 23.68 2.96
C PRO A 270 -9.78 23.83 4.31
N SER A 271 -9.48 24.89 5.05
CA SER A 271 -9.93 25.15 6.42
C SER A 271 -11.43 25.43 6.57
N SER A 272 -12.21 25.37 5.49
CA SER A 272 -13.69 25.47 5.46
C SER A 272 -14.20 24.81 4.20
N PRO A 273 -15.40 24.19 4.22
CA PRO A 273 -16.02 23.82 2.97
C PRO A 273 -16.17 25.13 2.16
N VAL A 274 -15.41 25.24 1.08
CA VAL A 274 -15.68 26.24 0.06
C VAL A 274 -17.14 26.01 -0.30
N LYS A 275 -18.05 26.83 0.23
CA LYS A 275 -19.39 26.96 -0.34
C LYS A 275 -19.10 27.12 -1.83
N SER A 276 -19.51 26.15 -2.62
CA SER A 276 -19.48 26.27 -4.06
C SER A 276 -20.21 27.57 -4.34
N THR A 277 -19.47 28.66 -4.49
CA THR A 277 -19.96 29.81 -5.21
C THR A 277 -20.32 29.17 -6.55
N GLU A 278 -21.62 29.01 -6.78
CA GLU A 278 -22.14 28.79 -8.10
C GLU A 278 -21.34 29.76 -8.96
N VAL A 279 -20.40 29.24 -9.73
CA VAL A 279 -19.81 30.00 -10.82
C VAL A 279 -21.00 30.29 -11.67
N LYS A 280 -21.58 31.48 -11.46
CA LYS A 280 -22.56 32.04 -12.37
C LYS A 280 -21.92 31.83 -13.73
N ASP A 281 -22.55 31.02 -14.53
CA ASP A 281 -22.22 30.73 -15.92
C ASP A 281 -21.94 32.05 -16.62
N SER A 282 -20.70 32.54 -16.44
CA SER A 282 -20.29 33.83 -16.98
C SER A 282 -19.86 33.59 -18.43
N GLY A 283 -20.83 33.77 -19.31
CA GLY A 283 -20.52 34.27 -20.61
C GLY A 283 -20.07 33.30 -21.67
N PHE A 284 -19.34 32.26 -21.38
CA PHE A 284 -18.76 31.38 -22.43
C PHE A 284 -19.80 30.44 -23.03
N LEU A 285 -20.61 29.78 -22.19
CA LEU A 285 -21.69 28.89 -22.67
C LEU A 285 -22.84 29.69 -23.28
N SER A 286 -23.11 30.90 -22.80
CA SER A 286 -24.11 31.78 -23.40
C SER A 286 -23.65 32.34 -24.76
N SER A 287 -22.36 32.56 -24.92
CA SER A 287 -21.77 32.96 -26.21
C SER A 287 -21.77 31.80 -27.22
N LEU A 288 -21.52 30.58 -26.78
CA LEU A 288 -21.64 29.39 -27.63
C LEU A 288 -23.10 29.12 -28.05
N LYS A 289 -24.08 29.25 -27.13
CA LYS A 289 -25.49 29.12 -27.48
C LYS A 289 -25.96 30.17 -28.52
N LYS A 290 -25.42 31.39 -28.49
CA LYS A 290 -25.71 32.43 -29.50
C LYS A 290 -25.07 32.13 -30.85
N LEU A 291 -23.97 31.39 -30.92
CA LEU A 291 -23.31 31.00 -32.16
C LEU A 291 -23.97 29.80 -32.88
N PHE A 292 -24.73 28.98 -32.15
CA PHE A 292 -25.42 27.80 -32.71
C PHE A 292 -26.95 27.92 -32.78
N SER A 293 -27.50 29.09 -32.43
CA SER A 293 -28.91 29.38 -32.68
C SER A 293 -29.02 30.12 -34.02
N ILE A 294 -29.06 29.33 -35.10
CA ILE A 294 -29.60 29.72 -36.41
C ILE A 294 -30.96 29.03 -36.54
#